data_38f478d2d5907cbdf691741f24328e26
#
_entry.id   38f478d2d5907cbdf691741f24328e26
#
_cell.length_a   1.000
_cell.length_b   1.000
_cell.length_c   1.000
_cell.angle_alpha   90.00
_cell.angle_beta   90.00
_cell.angle_gamma   90.00
#
_symmetry.space_group_name_H-M   'P 1'
#
loop_
_entity.id
_entity.type
_entity.pdbx_description
1 polymer ?
#
loop_
_entity_poly.entity_id
_entity_poly.type
_entity_poly.pdbx_seq_one_letter_code
_entity_poly.pdbx_strand_id
1 'polypeptide(L)'
;NTDFDILNVCSDKSVGKKTEDMDPSDTPFPVTSEVDEIARFIKSPNPKVIFCTYQSSPLIAEAQLDKSVPTFDLTIADEAHRCAGKADAGFATVLDSQKIRSAKRLFTTATPRYFGNAIKNEANAKDLAVVGMNDETVFGPVIHQLTFGEAISRELLTDYQVVIVGVDQPMVKQWIDNYEIVATNPDEHTDARTLAAKIGLIKAIKDYDLKRVISFHSRVKGAKNFSEELVDVVDLIDPIHRPEGLFLADYVSGEMNAGDRKDKIDRLKVLDGYDRGILTNARCLAEGVDVPSLDGVAFIDPRGSQVEIIQAVGRAIRKVRG
;
A
#
# COMPACT_ATOMS: atom_id res chain seq x y z
N ASN A 1 -28.92 18.37 -1.29
CA ASN A 1 -27.44 18.42 -1.29
C ASN A 1 -27.04 19.25 -0.08
N THR A 2 -26.41 18.61 0.89
CA THR A 2 -25.77 19.31 2.00
C THR A 2 -24.34 19.58 1.54
N ASP A 3 -24.03 20.83 1.18
CA ASP A 3 -22.67 21.21 0.84
C ASP A 3 -21.89 21.28 2.15
N PHE A 4 -20.81 20.51 2.24
CA PHE A 4 -19.88 20.56 3.36
C PHE A 4 -18.72 21.49 3.04
N ASP A 5 -18.34 22.32 4.01
CA ASP A 5 -17.04 22.98 3.96
C ASP A 5 -15.94 21.94 4.18
N ILE A 6 -14.87 21.99 3.40
CA ILE A 6 -13.79 21.00 3.44
C ILE A 6 -12.46 21.68 3.74
N LEU A 7 -11.71 21.09 4.67
CA LEU A 7 -10.34 21.51 5.02
C LEU A 7 -9.41 20.29 5.07
N ASN A 8 -8.24 20.42 4.45
CA ASN A 8 -7.16 19.46 4.58
C ASN A 8 -6.12 19.95 5.60
N VAL A 9 -5.77 19.10 6.57
CA VAL A 9 -4.75 19.41 7.57
C VAL A 9 -3.53 18.53 7.35
N CYS A 10 -2.43 19.17 6.98
CA CYS A 10 -1.16 18.49 6.74
C CYS A 10 0.00 19.34 7.27
N SER A 11 0.86 18.76 8.13
CA SER A 11 1.99 19.44 8.76
C SER A 11 3.25 19.48 7.89
N ASP A 12 3.32 18.66 6.86
CA ASP A 12 4.50 18.55 6.02
C ASP A 12 4.31 19.34 4.72
N LYS A 13 4.95 20.51 4.65
CA LYS A 13 5.06 21.29 3.41
C LYS A 13 5.90 20.59 2.33
N SER A 14 6.54 19.47 2.66
CA SER A 14 7.27 18.60 1.74
C SER A 14 6.45 17.39 1.29
N VAL A 15 5.18 17.29 1.62
CA VAL A 15 4.21 16.26 1.18
C VAL A 15 4.08 16.24 -0.36
N GLY A 16 4.72 16.84 -1.14
CA GLY A 16 4.90 16.68 -2.58
C GLY A 16 6.29 16.19 -2.98
N LYS A 17 7.23 16.00 -2.01
CA LYS A 17 8.63 15.71 -2.38
C LYS A 17 9.14 14.34 -1.96
N LYS A 18 8.49 13.61 -1.08
CA LYS A 18 9.01 12.34 -0.54
C LYS A 18 8.02 11.21 -0.20
N THR A 19 6.72 11.40 -0.32
CA THR A 19 5.71 10.40 0.01
C THR A 19 4.64 10.28 -1.06
N GLU A 20 3.96 9.17 -1.09
CA GLU A 20 2.92 8.74 -2.02
C GLU A 20 1.67 9.64 -2.07
N ASP A 21 1.69 10.78 -1.40
CA ASP A 21 0.55 11.64 -1.18
C ASP A 21 0.51 12.77 -2.23
N MET A 22 -0.69 13.14 -2.62
CA MET A 22 -0.98 14.23 -3.56
C MET A 22 -0.24 15.51 -3.14
N ASP A 23 0.31 16.24 -4.10
CA ASP A 23 0.79 17.62 -3.88
C ASP A 23 -0.38 18.44 -3.31
N PRO A 24 -0.18 19.24 -2.25
CA PRO A 24 -1.21 20.13 -1.75
C PRO A 24 -1.84 21.02 -2.83
N SER A 25 -1.12 21.34 -3.90
CA SER A 25 -1.64 22.06 -5.07
C SER A 25 -2.58 21.26 -5.95
N ASP A 26 -2.55 19.90 -5.85
CA ASP A 26 -3.43 19.02 -6.60
C ASP A 26 -4.79 18.79 -5.90
N THR A 27 -4.93 19.26 -4.67
CA THR A 27 -6.20 19.14 -3.95
C THR A 27 -7.12 20.31 -4.29
N PRO A 28 -8.38 20.04 -4.63
CA PRO A 28 -9.35 21.11 -4.93
C PRO A 28 -9.80 21.90 -3.68
N PHE A 29 -9.28 21.56 -2.50
CA PHE A 29 -9.66 22.12 -1.21
C PHE A 29 -8.46 22.73 -0.47
N PRO A 30 -8.70 23.74 0.38
CA PRO A 30 -7.65 24.38 1.17
C PRO A 30 -6.84 23.37 2.02
N VAL A 31 -5.53 23.59 2.07
CA VAL A 31 -4.60 22.83 2.92
C VAL A 31 -3.95 23.78 3.91
N THR A 32 -3.95 23.44 5.20
CA THR A 32 -3.30 24.23 6.24
C THR A 32 -2.53 23.39 7.25
N SER A 33 -1.51 24.00 7.85
CA SER A 33 -0.81 23.53 9.05
C SER A 33 -0.96 24.50 10.23
N GLU A 34 -1.72 25.59 10.04
CA GLU A 34 -1.85 26.65 11.02
C GLU A 34 -2.99 26.37 12.00
N VAL A 35 -2.64 26.22 13.27
CA VAL A 35 -3.59 25.84 14.35
C VAL A 35 -4.74 26.82 14.46
N ASP A 36 -4.48 28.13 14.32
CA ASP A 36 -5.52 29.16 14.40
C ASP A 36 -6.52 29.08 13.23
N GLU A 37 -6.07 28.68 12.05
CA GLU A 37 -6.95 28.46 10.89
C GLU A 37 -7.82 27.24 11.11
N ILE A 38 -7.25 26.15 11.61
CA ILE A 38 -7.97 24.94 11.97
C ILE A 38 -9.06 25.27 13.01
N ALA A 39 -8.69 25.99 14.08
CA ALA A 39 -9.63 26.39 15.11
C ALA A 39 -10.78 27.27 14.57
N ARG A 40 -10.47 28.26 13.73
CA ARG A 40 -11.47 29.11 13.06
C ARG A 40 -12.42 28.29 12.16
N PHE A 41 -11.85 27.36 11.39
CA PHE A 41 -12.64 26.50 10.52
C PHE A 41 -13.59 25.59 11.34
N ILE A 42 -13.12 24.99 12.44
CA ILE A 42 -13.97 24.15 13.30
C ILE A 42 -15.11 24.97 13.93
N LYS A 43 -14.87 26.23 14.27
CA LYS A 43 -15.87 27.15 14.86
C LYS A 43 -16.90 27.67 13.87
N SER A 44 -16.68 27.55 12.53
CA SER A 44 -17.63 28.03 11.53
C SER A 44 -19.00 27.30 11.70
N PRO A 45 -20.13 27.94 11.36
CA PRO A 45 -21.45 27.35 11.62
C PRO A 45 -21.86 26.26 10.63
N ASN A 46 -21.22 26.18 9.46
CA ASN A 46 -21.60 25.25 8.40
C ASN A 46 -21.23 23.81 8.70
N PRO A 47 -21.95 22.82 8.16
CA PRO A 47 -21.52 21.44 8.13
C PRO A 47 -20.12 21.34 7.49
N LYS A 48 -19.22 20.56 8.07
CA LYS A 48 -17.82 20.51 7.62
C LYS A 48 -17.21 19.14 7.72
N VAL A 49 -16.19 18.91 6.88
CA VAL A 49 -15.33 17.74 6.92
C VAL A 49 -13.87 18.19 6.97
N ILE A 50 -13.10 17.59 7.86
CA ILE A 50 -11.66 17.79 7.94
C ILE A 50 -10.97 16.48 7.58
N PHE A 51 -10.14 16.51 6.55
CA PHE A 51 -9.22 15.43 6.25
C PHE A 51 -7.87 15.73 6.90
N CYS A 52 -7.35 14.78 7.64
CA CYS A 52 -6.11 14.97 8.39
C CYS A 52 -5.26 13.70 8.32
N THR A 53 -3.97 13.84 8.04
CA THR A 53 -3.04 12.72 8.19
C THR A 53 -2.82 12.41 9.68
N TYR A 54 -2.46 11.17 10.00
CA TYR A 54 -2.17 10.82 11.40
C TYR A 54 -1.04 11.66 11.99
N GLN A 55 0.00 11.95 11.20
CA GLN A 55 1.12 12.79 11.60
C GLN A 55 0.69 14.21 11.97
N SER A 56 -0.35 14.72 11.32
CA SER A 56 -0.86 16.07 11.54
C SER A 56 -1.97 16.14 12.59
N SER A 57 -2.45 15.01 13.07
CA SER A 57 -3.50 14.96 14.09
C SER A 57 -3.17 15.71 15.39
N PRO A 58 -1.89 15.88 15.81
CA PRO A 58 -1.55 16.76 16.92
C PRO A 58 -1.98 18.23 16.72
N LEU A 59 -2.02 18.75 15.48
CA LEU A 59 -2.49 20.12 15.18
C LEU A 59 -3.99 20.26 15.48
N ILE A 60 -4.78 19.24 15.20
CA ILE A 60 -6.20 19.19 15.57
C ILE A 60 -6.35 19.20 17.10
N ALA A 61 -5.52 18.40 17.79
CA ALA A 61 -5.53 18.36 19.25
C ALA A 61 -5.17 19.72 19.84
N GLU A 62 -4.16 20.40 19.29
CA GLU A 62 -3.75 21.73 19.72
C GLU A 62 -4.86 22.76 19.49
N ALA A 63 -5.52 22.75 18.32
CA ALA A 63 -6.67 23.62 18.06
C ALA A 63 -7.81 23.40 19.06
N GLN A 64 -8.01 22.18 19.52
CA GLN A 64 -9.03 21.84 20.53
C GLN A 64 -8.61 22.08 22.00
N LEU A 65 -7.37 22.53 22.27
CA LEU A 65 -7.02 23.01 23.61
C LEU A 65 -7.88 24.22 24.01
N ASP A 66 -8.22 25.06 23.03
CA ASP A 66 -9.25 26.07 23.21
C ASP A 66 -10.63 25.40 23.39
N LYS A 67 -11.18 25.50 24.58
CA LYS A 67 -12.47 24.89 24.92
C LYS A 67 -13.66 25.48 24.17
N SER A 68 -13.48 26.64 23.53
CA SER A 68 -14.51 27.23 22.66
C SER A 68 -14.58 26.56 21.27
N VAL A 69 -13.56 25.76 20.89
CA VAL A 69 -13.60 24.92 19.69
C VAL A 69 -14.54 23.76 19.92
N PRO A 70 -15.56 23.55 19.07
CA PRO A 70 -16.54 22.49 19.24
C PRO A 70 -15.93 21.08 19.24
N THR A 71 -16.64 20.16 19.87
CA THR A 71 -16.40 18.71 19.77
C THR A 71 -16.85 18.22 18.39
N PHE A 72 -16.12 17.34 17.75
CA PHE A 72 -16.56 16.68 16.52
C PHE A 72 -17.74 15.73 16.80
N ASP A 73 -18.69 15.67 15.89
CA ASP A 73 -19.78 14.68 15.97
C ASP A 73 -19.24 13.27 15.73
N LEU A 74 -18.34 13.11 14.75
CA LEU A 74 -17.74 11.85 14.37
C LEU A 74 -16.27 12.04 13.96
N THR A 75 -15.41 11.17 14.45
CA THR A 75 -14.04 10.99 13.96
C THR A 75 -13.94 9.61 13.33
N ILE A 76 -13.49 9.55 12.07
CA ILE A 76 -13.21 8.30 11.38
C ILE A 76 -11.69 8.17 11.26
N ALA A 77 -11.15 7.08 11.78
CA ALA A 77 -9.75 6.72 11.68
C ALA A 77 -9.61 5.54 10.71
N ASP A 78 -9.27 5.84 9.46
CA ASP A 78 -9.05 4.82 8.44
C ASP A 78 -7.64 4.23 8.58
N GLU A 79 -7.44 2.97 8.16
CA GLU A 79 -6.20 2.22 8.40
C GLU A 79 -5.76 2.27 9.90
N ALA A 80 -6.73 2.12 10.78
CA ALA A 80 -6.56 2.31 12.22
C ALA A 80 -5.54 1.35 12.87
N HIS A 81 -5.10 0.30 12.16
CA HIS A 81 -3.99 -0.53 12.58
C HIS A 81 -2.69 0.27 12.79
N ARG A 82 -2.56 1.44 12.16
CA ARG A 82 -1.44 2.37 12.34
C ARG A 82 -1.45 3.02 13.71
N CYS A 83 -2.62 3.18 14.33
CA CYS A 83 -2.74 3.73 15.69
C CYS A 83 -2.40 2.69 16.77
N ALA A 84 -2.43 1.40 16.42
CA ALA A 84 -2.07 0.33 17.34
C ALA A 84 -0.55 0.22 17.50
N GLY A 85 -0.08 0.04 18.72
CA GLY A 85 1.34 -0.04 19.06
C GLY A 85 1.69 0.83 20.25
N LYS A 86 2.79 1.58 20.19
CA LYS A 86 3.22 2.47 21.26
C LYS A 86 2.22 3.61 21.46
N ALA A 87 1.73 3.77 22.67
CA ALA A 87 0.74 4.79 23.02
C ALA A 87 1.24 6.24 22.81
N ASP A 88 2.57 6.46 22.86
CA ASP A 88 3.19 7.78 22.72
C ASP A 88 3.48 8.17 21.25
N ALA A 89 3.21 7.29 20.29
CA ALA A 89 3.42 7.60 18.90
C ALA A 89 2.46 8.70 18.43
N GLY A 90 2.92 9.62 17.58
CA GLY A 90 2.08 10.71 17.05
C GLY A 90 0.81 10.19 16.35
N PHE A 91 0.83 8.96 15.83
CA PHE A 91 -0.34 8.26 15.30
C PHE A 91 -1.41 7.91 16.34
N ALA A 92 -1.05 7.82 17.64
CA ALA A 92 -1.96 7.49 18.72
C ALA A 92 -2.78 8.71 19.22
N THR A 93 -2.52 9.91 18.72
CA THR A 93 -3.24 11.13 19.15
C THR A 93 -4.75 11.00 18.97
N VAL A 94 -5.21 10.35 17.91
CA VAL A 94 -6.63 10.14 17.61
C VAL A 94 -7.32 9.19 18.60
N LEU A 95 -6.56 8.35 19.30
CA LEU A 95 -7.08 7.42 20.32
C LEU A 95 -7.44 8.13 21.62
N ASP A 96 -6.76 9.25 21.91
CA ASP A 96 -6.93 9.99 23.15
C ASP A 96 -8.13 10.94 23.07
N SER A 97 -9.18 10.63 23.82
CA SER A 97 -10.41 11.42 23.87
C SER A 97 -10.23 12.82 24.50
N GLN A 98 -9.16 13.03 25.25
CA GLN A 98 -8.84 14.32 25.84
C GLN A 98 -8.09 15.21 24.83
N LYS A 99 -7.32 14.61 23.93
CA LYS A 99 -6.58 15.33 22.88
C LYS A 99 -7.49 15.72 21.73
N ILE A 100 -8.19 14.75 21.13
CA ILE A 100 -9.17 15.03 20.09
C ILE A 100 -10.56 14.73 20.63
N ARG A 101 -11.32 15.78 20.88
CA ARG A 101 -12.68 15.67 21.42
C ARG A 101 -13.65 15.30 20.30
N SER A 102 -14.29 14.15 20.44
CA SER A 102 -15.26 13.64 19.48
C SER A 102 -16.38 12.88 20.20
N ALA A 103 -17.62 13.11 19.80
CA ALA A 103 -18.78 12.43 20.37
C ALA A 103 -18.76 10.93 20.05
N LYS A 104 -18.34 10.59 18.81
CA LYS A 104 -18.22 9.20 18.36
C LYS A 104 -16.91 9.01 17.60
N ARG A 105 -16.37 7.79 17.70
CA ARG A 105 -15.20 7.37 16.90
C ARG A 105 -15.52 6.09 16.16
N LEU A 106 -15.05 6.02 14.91
CA LEU A 106 -15.10 4.84 14.09
C LEU A 106 -13.69 4.50 13.64
N PHE A 107 -13.26 3.29 13.91
CA PHE A 107 -11.97 2.77 13.49
C PHE A 107 -12.17 1.75 12.38
N THR A 108 -11.58 2.00 11.22
CA THR A 108 -11.68 1.10 10.06
C THR A 108 -10.30 0.56 9.70
N THR A 109 -10.21 -0.72 9.38
CA THR A 109 -8.98 -1.35 8.89
C THR A 109 -9.29 -2.70 8.24
N ALA A 110 -8.55 -3.03 7.19
CA ALA A 110 -8.57 -4.39 6.64
C ALA A 110 -7.69 -5.36 7.44
N THR A 111 -6.81 -4.85 8.31
CA THR A 111 -5.74 -5.63 8.95
C THR A 111 -5.58 -5.25 10.42
N PRO A 112 -6.52 -5.68 11.28
CA PRO A 112 -6.46 -5.34 12.70
C PRO A 112 -5.17 -5.89 13.35
N ARG A 113 -4.53 -5.09 14.20
CA ARG A 113 -3.33 -5.48 14.96
C ARG A 113 -3.70 -5.87 16.37
N TYR A 114 -3.41 -7.12 16.70
CA TYR A 114 -3.59 -7.67 18.04
C TYR A 114 -2.22 -8.01 18.64
N PHE A 115 -2.01 -7.58 19.88
CA PHE A 115 -0.78 -7.90 20.60
C PHE A 115 -1.06 -8.94 21.68
N GLY A 116 -0.32 -10.05 21.61
CA GLY A 116 -0.40 -11.09 22.65
C GLY A 116 0.18 -10.63 23.99
N ASN A 117 -0.17 -11.32 25.07
CA ASN A 117 0.26 -11.00 26.44
C ASN A 117 1.80 -10.95 26.60
N ALA A 118 2.54 -11.77 25.84
CA ALA A 118 4.00 -11.76 25.89
C ALA A 118 4.58 -10.41 25.45
N ILE A 119 4.08 -9.84 24.34
CA ILE A 119 4.51 -8.54 23.83
C ILE A 119 4.10 -7.42 24.78
N LYS A 120 2.87 -7.48 25.33
CA LYS A 120 2.39 -6.51 26.32
C LYS A 120 3.25 -6.54 27.59
N ASN A 121 3.61 -7.72 28.07
CA ASN A 121 4.45 -7.89 29.27
C ASN A 121 5.88 -7.37 29.04
N GLU A 122 6.47 -7.66 27.85
CA GLU A 122 7.79 -7.13 27.51
C GLU A 122 7.79 -5.61 27.37
N ALA A 123 6.75 -5.04 26.79
CA ALA A 123 6.58 -3.60 26.69
C ALA A 123 6.42 -2.95 28.08
N ASN A 124 5.58 -3.51 28.94
CA ASN A 124 5.39 -3.04 30.31
C ASN A 124 6.70 -3.10 31.13
N ALA A 125 7.53 -4.13 30.93
CA ALA A 125 8.84 -4.24 31.57
C ALA A 125 9.81 -3.12 31.14
N LYS A 126 9.52 -2.43 30.04
CA LYS A 126 10.29 -1.30 29.48
C LYS A 126 9.57 0.05 29.67
N ASP A 127 8.54 0.12 30.52
CA ASP A 127 7.66 1.29 30.70
C ASP A 127 7.02 1.79 29.38
N LEU A 128 6.79 0.89 28.42
CA LEU A 128 6.15 1.22 27.16
C LEU A 128 4.69 0.71 27.17
N ALA A 129 3.74 1.63 27.12
CA ALA A 129 2.35 1.26 26.92
C ALA A 129 2.11 0.85 25.45
N VAL A 130 1.67 -0.40 25.25
CA VAL A 130 1.30 -0.92 23.92
C VAL A 130 -0.19 -1.20 23.89
N VAL A 131 -0.89 -0.54 22.97
CA VAL A 131 -2.34 -0.68 22.77
C VAL A 131 -2.60 -1.51 21.53
N GLY A 132 -3.33 -2.61 21.68
CA GLY A 132 -3.80 -3.46 20.58
C GLY A 132 -5.25 -3.15 20.22
N MET A 133 -5.65 -3.45 18.99
CA MET A 133 -7.03 -3.23 18.52
C MET A 133 -8.05 -4.18 19.20
N ASN A 134 -7.59 -5.14 19.98
CA ASN A 134 -8.41 -5.95 20.88
C ASN A 134 -8.70 -5.29 22.24
N ASP A 135 -8.25 -4.06 22.44
CA ASP A 135 -8.58 -3.28 23.63
C ASP A 135 -9.87 -2.47 23.37
N GLU A 136 -11.00 -3.03 23.79
CA GLU A 136 -12.30 -2.42 23.58
C GLU A 136 -12.47 -1.11 24.36
N THR A 137 -11.66 -0.85 25.38
CA THR A 137 -11.73 0.42 26.12
C THR A 137 -11.19 1.58 25.29
N VAL A 138 -10.34 1.28 24.31
CA VAL A 138 -9.71 2.27 23.40
C VAL A 138 -10.37 2.27 22.02
N PHE A 139 -10.56 1.09 21.42
CA PHE A 139 -11.06 0.96 20.04
C PHE A 139 -12.57 0.69 19.98
N GLY A 140 -13.21 0.36 21.10
CA GLY A 140 -14.59 -0.08 21.11
C GLY A 140 -14.79 -1.51 20.59
N PRO A 141 -16.03 -2.01 20.60
CA PRO A 141 -16.34 -3.33 20.07
C PRO A 141 -16.26 -3.38 18.55
N VAL A 142 -15.96 -4.56 18.01
CA VAL A 142 -16.06 -4.80 16.55
C VAL A 142 -17.54 -4.78 16.15
N ILE A 143 -17.93 -3.76 15.39
CA ILE A 143 -19.32 -3.56 14.95
C ILE A 143 -19.62 -4.20 13.59
N HIS A 144 -18.58 -4.41 12.76
CA HIS A 144 -18.71 -5.06 11.47
C HIS A 144 -17.40 -5.73 11.06
N GLN A 145 -17.50 -6.89 10.43
CA GLN A 145 -16.38 -7.60 9.81
C GLN A 145 -16.82 -8.19 8.49
N LEU A 146 -16.03 -7.96 7.43
CA LEU A 146 -16.22 -8.56 6.12
C LEU A 146 -14.94 -9.32 5.75
N THR A 147 -15.03 -10.65 5.67
CA THR A 147 -13.90 -11.50 5.26
C THR A 147 -13.79 -11.56 3.74
N PHE A 148 -12.61 -11.95 3.21
CA PHE A 148 -12.45 -12.17 1.77
C PHE A 148 -13.43 -13.20 1.24
N GLY A 149 -13.61 -14.34 1.93
CA GLY A 149 -14.55 -15.38 1.53
C GLY A 149 -15.99 -14.86 1.44
N GLU A 150 -16.42 -14.07 2.41
CA GLU A 150 -17.74 -13.46 2.39
C GLU A 150 -17.87 -12.38 1.28
N ALA A 151 -16.85 -11.57 1.06
CA ALA A 151 -16.84 -10.59 -0.01
C ALA A 151 -16.89 -11.25 -1.40
N ILE A 152 -16.19 -12.38 -1.59
CA ILE A 152 -16.24 -13.17 -2.82
C ILE A 152 -17.64 -13.79 -2.98
N SER A 153 -18.19 -14.41 -1.93
CA SER A 153 -19.54 -15.00 -1.98
C SER A 153 -20.67 -14.01 -2.25
N ARG A 154 -20.45 -12.74 -1.83
CA ARG A 154 -21.34 -11.60 -2.14
C ARG A 154 -21.03 -10.93 -3.48
N GLU A 155 -20.13 -11.48 -4.26
CA GLU A 155 -19.68 -10.93 -5.54
C GLU A 155 -19.11 -9.50 -5.46
N LEU A 156 -18.63 -9.06 -4.32
CA LEU A 156 -17.96 -7.78 -4.13
C LEU A 156 -16.49 -7.82 -4.58
N LEU A 157 -15.88 -9.00 -4.49
CA LEU A 157 -14.53 -9.31 -4.94
C LEU A 157 -14.55 -10.48 -5.92
N THR A 158 -13.56 -10.58 -6.77
CA THR A 158 -13.31 -11.77 -7.60
C THR A 158 -12.64 -12.85 -6.76
N ASP A 159 -12.85 -14.11 -7.14
CA ASP A 159 -12.06 -15.22 -6.56
C ASP A 159 -10.60 -15.12 -6.96
N TYR A 160 -9.72 -15.76 -6.21
CA TYR A 160 -8.28 -15.72 -6.44
C TYR A 160 -7.63 -17.09 -6.26
N GLN A 161 -6.51 -17.27 -6.94
CA GLN A 161 -5.68 -18.45 -6.81
C GLN A 161 -4.29 -18.05 -6.29
N VAL A 162 -3.79 -18.81 -5.31
CA VAL A 162 -2.41 -18.68 -4.83
C VAL A 162 -1.52 -19.67 -5.57
N VAL A 163 -0.55 -19.18 -6.30
CA VAL A 163 0.43 -19.97 -7.03
C VAL A 163 1.79 -19.85 -6.37
N ILE A 164 2.38 -20.96 -5.97
CA ILE A 164 3.75 -21.01 -5.47
C ILE A 164 4.64 -21.54 -6.57
N VAL A 165 5.48 -20.68 -7.13
CA VAL A 165 6.42 -21.05 -8.18
C VAL A 165 7.73 -21.49 -7.54
N GLY A 166 7.99 -22.79 -7.54
CA GLY A 166 9.27 -23.36 -7.16
C GLY A 166 10.21 -23.44 -8.36
N VAL A 167 11.42 -22.92 -8.24
CA VAL A 167 12.48 -23.08 -9.23
C VAL A 167 13.66 -23.75 -8.56
N ASP A 168 14.03 -24.94 -9.00
CA ASP A 168 15.12 -25.70 -8.41
C ASP A 168 16.49 -25.34 -9.01
N GLN A 169 17.55 -25.67 -8.28
CA GLN A 169 18.93 -25.38 -8.72
C GLN A 169 19.30 -26.05 -10.06
N PRO A 170 18.90 -27.29 -10.37
CA PRO A 170 19.16 -27.89 -11.68
C PRO A 170 18.56 -27.13 -12.83
N MET A 171 17.32 -26.62 -12.70
CA MET A 171 16.70 -25.77 -13.74
C MET A 171 17.48 -24.48 -13.96
N VAL A 172 17.84 -23.79 -12.88
CA VAL A 172 18.64 -22.55 -12.96
C VAL A 172 20.00 -22.82 -13.61
N LYS A 173 20.66 -23.91 -13.22
CA LYS A 173 21.96 -24.29 -13.78
C LYS A 173 21.85 -24.64 -15.26
N GLN A 174 20.86 -25.42 -15.66
CA GLN A 174 20.60 -25.75 -17.07
C GLN A 174 20.38 -24.49 -17.91
N TRP A 175 19.69 -23.48 -17.35
CA TRP A 175 19.45 -22.22 -18.00
C TRP A 175 20.73 -21.40 -18.12
N ILE A 176 21.54 -21.32 -17.07
CA ILE A 176 22.85 -20.65 -17.11
C ILE A 176 23.75 -21.32 -18.12
N ASP A 177 23.81 -22.64 -18.13
CA ASP A 177 24.66 -23.41 -19.03
C ASP A 177 24.20 -23.32 -20.51
N ASN A 178 22.89 -23.25 -20.77
CA ASN A 178 22.34 -23.20 -22.14
C ASN A 178 22.43 -21.80 -22.78
N TYR A 179 22.44 -20.75 -21.97
CA TYR A 179 22.36 -19.38 -22.46
C TYR A 179 23.64 -18.57 -22.28
N GLU A 180 24.75 -19.24 -21.89
CA GLU A 180 26.04 -18.55 -21.67
C GLU A 180 25.85 -17.19 -20.97
N ILE A 181 25.06 -17.15 -19.90
CA ILE A 181 24.96 -15.96 -19.07
C ILE A 181 26.29 -15.83 -18.34
N VAL A 182 27.28 -15.37 -19.08
CA VAL A 182 28.59 -15.02 -18.58
C VAL A 182 28.38 -13.74 -17.79
N ALA A 183 28.48 -13.83 -16.50
CA ALA A 183 28.65 -12.66 -15.65
C ALA A 183 29.94 -11.94 -16.11
N THR A 184 29.79 -10.91 -16.91
CA THR A 184 30.92 -10.12 -17.44
C THR A 184 31.52 -9.25 -16.37
N ASN A 185 30.91 -9.18 -15.17
CA ASN A 185 31.39 -8.37 -14.07
C ASN A 185 31.08 -9.03 -12.72
N PRO A 186 32.07 -9.29 -11.82
CA PRO A 186 31.81 -9.89 -10.50
C PRO A 186 30.83 -9.09 -9.61
N ASP A 187 30.69 -7.79 -9.85
CA ASP A 187 29.75 -6.92 -9.14
C ASP A 187 28.34 -6.88 -9.76
N GLU A 188 28.13 -7.50 -10.92
CA GLU A 188 26.85 -7.61 -11.63
C GLU A 188 26.26 -9.02 -11.56
N HIS A 189 26.61 -9.79 -10.56
CA HIS A 189 25.92 -11.07 -10.32
C HIS A 189 24.43 -10.81 -10.13
N THR A 190 23.67 -10.97 -11.20
CA THR A 190 22.28 -11.35 -11.04
C THR A 190 22.29 -12.64 -10.26
N ASP A 191 22.02 -12.56 -8.97
CA ASP A 191 21.97 -13.71 -8.08
C ASP A 191 21.10 -14.78 -8.75
N ALA A 192 21.57 -16.02 -8.79
CA ALA A 192 20.84 -17.16 -9.35
C ALA A 192 19.37 -17.20 -8.88
N ARG A 193 19.13 -16.74 -7.67
CA ARG A 193 17.79 -16.55 -7.10
C ARG A 193 16.96 -15.51 -7.85
N THR A 194 17.53 -14.38 -8.22
CA THR A 194 16.85 -13.31 -8.96
C THR A 194 16.51 -13.76 -10.38
N LEU A 195 17.42 -14.50 -11.03
CA LEU A 195 17.17 -15.12 -12.35
C LEU A 195 16.05 -16.16 -12.24
N ALA A 196 16.10 -17.03 -11.26
CA ALA A 196 15.04 -18.00 -11.00
C ALA A 196 13.68 -17.33 -10.80
N ALA A 197 13.63 -16.23 -10.04
CA ALA A 197 12.40 -15.48 -9.81
C ALA A 197 11.85 -14.87 -11.12
N LYS A 198 12.71 -14.35 -12.02
CA LYS A 198 12.29 -13.83 -13.32
C LYS A 198 11.72 -14.94 -14.21
N ILE A 199 12.43 -16.06 -14.34
CA ILE A 199 11.98 -17.21 -15.11
C ILE A 199 10.65 -17.73 -14.58
N GLY A 200 10.53 -17.93 -13.27
CA GLY A 200 9.32 -18.38 -12.62
C GLY A 200 8.14 -17.45 -12.86
N LEU A 201 8.36 -16.14 -12.79
CA LEU A 201 7.34 -15.14 -13.05
C LEU A 201 6.89 -15.14 -14.51
N ILE A 202 7.81 -15.19 -15.47
CA ILE A 202 7.49 -15.26 -16.91
C ILE A 202 6.66 -16.51 -17.23
N LYS A 203 7.05 -17.67 -16.67
CA LYS A 203 6.28 -18.92 -16.82
C LYS A 203 4.89 -18.78 -16.24
N ALA A 204 4.76 -18.25 -15.04
CA ALA A 204 3.45 -18.03 -14.41
C ALA A 204 2.57 -17.08 -15.25
N ILE A 205 3.15 -16.03 -15.83
CA ILE A 205 2.43 -15.12 -16.71
C ILE A 205 1.87 -15.86 -17.93
N LYS A 206 2.66 -16.74 -18.52
CA LYS A 206 2.20 -17.56 -19.65
C LYS A 206 1.17 -18.59 -19.23
N ASP A 207 1.48 -19.40 -18.24
CA ASP A 207 0.68 -20.56 -17.84
C ASP A 207 -0.72 -20.15 -17.32
N TYR A 208 -0.85 -18.96 -16.73
CA TYR A 208 -2.09 -18.42 -16.21
C TYR A 208 -2.67 -17.27 -17.06
N ASP A 209 -2.13 -17.02 -18.25
CA ASP A 209 -2.55 -15.96 -19.17
C ASP A 209 -2.67 -14.57 -18.52
N LEU A 210 -1.73 -14.22 -17.64
CA LEU A 210 -1.75 -12.96 -16.92
C LEU A 210 -1.34 -11.81 -17.82
N LYS A 211 -2.14 -10.76 -17.91
CA LYS A 211 -1.88 -9.57 -18.74
C LYS A 211 -1.22 -8.44 -17.96
N ARG A 212 -1.72 -8.17 -16.75
CA ARG A 212 -1.27 -7.05 -15.92
C ARG A 212 -0.82 -7.55 -14.56
N VAL A 213 0.46 -7.47 -14.31
CA VAL A 213 1.07 -7.98 -13.09
C VAL A 213 1.81 -6.88 -12.35
N ILE A 214 1.66 -6.84 -11.04
CA ILE A 214 2.52 -6.04 -10.17
C ILE A 214 3.41 -6.98 -9.37
N SER A 215 4.73 -6.73 -9.41
CA SER A 215 5.67 -7.44 -8.55
C SER A 215 6.18 -6.56 -7.41
N PHE A 216 6.29 -7.14 -6.22
CA PHE A 216 6.70 -6.45 -5.01
C PHE A 216 8.13 -6.80 -4.63
N HIS A 217 8.96 -5.77 -4.47
CA HIS A 217 10.37 -5.86 -4.10
C HIS A 217 10.65 -5.11 -2.80
N SER A 218 11.70 -5.52 -2.08
CA SER A 218 12.08 -4.87 -0.82
C SER A 218 12.91 -3.59 -1.02
N ARG A 219 13.59 -3.46 -2.18
CA ARG A 219 14.49 -2.34 -2.49
C ARG A 219 14.20 -1.73 -3.86
N VAL A 220 14.31 -0.39 -3.98
CA VAL A 220 14.12 0.35 -5.23
C VAL A 220 15.08 -0.12 -6.31
N LYS A 221 16.37 -0.25 -6.00
CA LYS A 221 17.39 -0.75 -6.94
C LYS A 221 17.04 -2.16 -7.43
N GLY A 222 16.56 -3.04 -6.54
CA GLY A 222 16.12 -4.38 -6.91
C GLY A 222 14.93 -4.37 -7.87
N ALA A 223 13.92 -3.55 -7.61
CA ALA A 223 12.76 -3.41 -8.50
C ALA A 223 13.18 -2.89 -9.88
N LYS A 224 14.02 -1.86 -9.94
CA LYS A 224 14.53 -1.28 -11.19
C LYS A 224 15.31 -2.31 -12.00
N ASN A 225 16.34 -2.91 -11.44
CA ASN A 225 17.16 -3.90 -12.13
C ASN A 225 16.31 -5.10 -12.59
N PHE A 226 15.36 -5.55 -11.75
CA PHE A 226 14.47 -6.64 -12.10
C PHE A 226 13.64 -6.33 -13.35
N SER A 227 13.07 -5.12 -13.48
CA SER A 227 12.28 -4.72 -14.63
C SER A 227 13.14 -4.58 -15.90
N GLU A 228 14.32 -3.99 -15.79
CA GLU A 228 15.23 -3.78 -16.92
C GLU A 228 15.72 -5.12 -17.50
N GLU A 229 16.14 -6.05 -16.65
CA GLU A 229 16.65 -7.35 -17.06
C GLU A 229 15.55 -8.36 -17.44
N LEU A 230 14.28 -8.12 -17.02
CA LEU A 230 13.19 -9.07 -17.26
C LEU A 230 12.86 -9.22 -18.74
N VAL A 231 12.94 -8.14 -19.51
CA VAL A 231 12.71 -8.15 -20.97
C VAL A 231 13.77 -9.00 -21.66
N ASP A 232 15.03 -8.84 -21.27
CA ASP A 232 16.15 -9.63 -21.84
C ASP A 232 15.96 -11.13 -21.51
N VAL A 233 15.50 -11.45 -20.30
CA VAL A 233 15.21 -12.85 -19.91
C VAL A 233 14.08 -13.43 -20.73
N VAL A 234 13.03 -12.66 -21.09
CA VAL A 234 11.96 -13.14 -22.01
C VAL A 234 12.53 -13.56 -23.36
N ASP A 235 13.46 -12.79 -23.89
CA ASP A 235 14.09 -13.08 -25.18
C ASP A 235 15.02 -14.30 -25.14
N LEU A 236 15.55 -14.62 -23.99
CA LEU A 236 16.42 -15.79 -23.78
C LEU A 236 15.65 -17.08 -23.49
N ILE A 237 14.38 -16.99 -23.02
CA ILE A 237 13.55 -18.16 -22.72
C ILE A 237 13.14 -18.88 -24.02
N ASP A 238 13.08 -20.23 -23.98
CA ASP A 238 12.54 -21.04 -25.07
C ASP A 238 11.18 -20.50 -25.51
N PRO A 239 10.94 -20.28 -26.81
CA PRO A 239 9.68 -19.75 -27.35
C PRO A 239 8.42 -20.46 -26.82
N ILE A 240 8.52 -21.76 -26.53
CA ILE A 240 7.39 -22.54 -25.97
C ILE A 240 6.96 -22.01 -24.58
N HIS A 241 7.84 -21.32 -23.85
CA HIS A 241 7.59 -20.77 -22.53
C HIS A 241 7.41 -19.26 -22.51
N ARG A 242 7.52 -18.61 -23.67
CA ARG A 242 7.30 -17.15 -23.79
C ARG A 242 5.82 -16.83 -23.78
N PRO A 243 5.39 -15.77 -23.06
CA PRO A 243 4.07 -15.20 -23.27
C PRO A 243 3.92 -14.65 -24.70
N GLU A 244 2.71 -14.68 -25.23
CA GLU A 244 2.40 -14.07 -26.51
C GLU A 244 2.28 -12.55 -26.37
N GLY A 245 2.49 -11.82 -27.46
CA GLY A 245 2.38 -10.36 -27.53
C GLY A 245 3.65 -9.63 -27.10
N LEU A 246 3.56 -8.31 -27.04
CA LEU A 246 4.63 -7.45 -26.53
C LEU A 246 4.74 -7.59 -25.02
N PHE A 247 5.97 -7.76 -24.53
CA PHE A 247 6.24 -7.85 -23.10
C PHE A 247 6.84 -6.53 -22.59
N LEU A 248 6.07 -5.81 -21.78
CA LEU A 248 6.47 -4.52 -21.22
C LEU A 248 6.82 -4.69 -19.74
N ALA A 249 7.98 -4.23 -19.33
CA ALA A 249 8.39 -4.17 -17.93
C ALA A 249 8.84 -2.77 -17.58
N ASP A 250 8.36 -2.25 -16.46
CA ASP A 250 8.76 -0.96 -15.94
C ASP A 250 8.78 -1.00 -14.41
N TYR A 251 9.32 0.03 -13.75
CA TYR A 251 9.37 0.09 -12.30
C TYR A 251 8.76 1.38 -11.76
N VAL A 252 8.24 1.30 -10.53
CA VAL A 252 7.78 2.44 -9.77
C VAL A 252 8.37 2.42 -8.36
N SER A 253 8.63 3.60 -7.81
CA SER A 253 9.15 3.73 -6.46
C SER A 253 8.58 4.97 -5.77
N GLY A 254 8.64 5.00 -4.43
CA GLY A 254 8.26 6.17 -3.65
C GLY A 254 9.14 7.41 -3.89
N GLU A 255 10.30 7.26 -4.55
CA GLU A 255 11.21 8.35 -4.90
C GLU A 255 10.81 9.07 -6.19
N MET A 256 9.91 8.48 -6.99
CA MET A 256 9.40 9.08 -8.22
C MET A 256 8.36 10.15 -7.90
N ASN A 257 8.30 11.19 -8.73
CA ASN A 257 7.20 12.15 -8.67
C ASN A 257 5.86 11.49 -9.04
N ALA A 258 4.75 12.10 -8.62
CA ALA A 258 3.42 11.53 -8.81
C ALA A 258 3.03 11.42 -10.29
N GLY A 259 3.46 12.35 -11.13
CA GLY A 259 3.20 12.36 -12.58
C GLY A 259 3.83 11.17 -13.28
N ASP A 260 5.16 10.96 -13.12
CA ASP A 260 5.88 9.85 -13.73
C ASP A 260 5.31 8.50 -13.29
N ARG A 261 4.94 8.40 -11.99
CA ARG A 261 4.34 7.20 -11.44
C ARG A 261 2.99 6.91 -12.08
N LYS A 262 2.15 7.94 -12.21
CA LYS A 262 0.84 7.84 -12.85
C LYS A 262 0.97 7.40 -14.31
N ASP A 263 1.88 7.98 -15.07
CA ASP A 263 2.08 7.65 -16.48
C ASP A 263 2.46 6.17 -16.66
N LYS A 264 3.32 5.62 -15.79
CA LYS A 264 3.70 4.21 -15.80
C LYS A 264 2.54 3.29 -15.46
N ILE A 265 1.71 3.66 -14.49
CA ILE A 265 0.50 2.93 -14.12
C ILE A 265 -0.52 2.99 -15.26
N ASP A 266 -0.69 4.13 -15.89
CA ASP A 266 -1.64 4.30 -16.99
C ASP A 266 -1.21 3.50 -18.24
N ARG A 267 0.09 3.35 -18.50
CA ARG A 267 0.60 2.42 -19.54
C ARG A 267 0.21 0.98 -19.24
N LEU A 268 0.27 0.54 -17.98
CA LEU A 268 -0.17 -0.81 -17.62
C LEU A 268 -1.69 -1.01 -17.85
N LYS A 269 -2.50 0.06 -17.75
CA LYS A 269 -3.95 0.00 -17.98
C LYS A 269 -4.31 -0.19 -19.46
N VAL A 270 -3.51 0.35 -20.39
CA VAL A 270 -3.81 0.48 -21.83
C VAL A 270 -3.14 -0.60 -22.66
N LEU A 271 -2.91 -1.79 -22.12
CA LEU A 271 -2.33 -2.91 -22.87
C LEU A 271 -3.35 -3.46 -23.86
N ASP A 272 -2.93 -3.64 -25.12
CA ASP A 272 -3.77 -4.13 -26.21
C ASP A 272 -3.60 -5.64 -26.44
N GLY A 273 -4.70 -6.29 -26.79
CA GLY A 273 -4.71 -7.65 -27.30
C GLY A 273 -3.96 -8.68 -26.43
N TYR A 274 -2.86 -9.19 -26.97
CA TYR A 274 -2.00 -10.19 -26.33
C TYR A 274 -0.83 -9.60 -25.55
N ASP A 275 -0.73 -8.28 -25.46
CA ASP A 275 0.36 -7.63 -24.73
C ASP A 275 0.32 -7.93 -23.24
N ARG A 276 1.50 -8.00 -22.63
CA ARG A 276 1.71 -8.29 -21.21
C ARG A 276 2.50 -7.17 -20.58
N GLY A 277 2.08 -6.75 -19.41
CA GLY A 277 2.75 -5.70 -18.65
C GLY A 277 3.07 -6.11 -17.23
N ILE A 278 4.30 -5.83 -16.82
CA ILE A 278 4.72 -5.93 -15.42
C ILE A 278 5.15 -4.56 -14.92
N LEU A 279 4.63 -4.20 -13.77
CA LEU A 279 5.10 -3.05 -13.02
C LEU A 279 5.78 -3.52 -11.74
N THR A 280 7.10 -3.38 -11.68
CA THR A 280 7.86 -3.74 -10.48
C THR A 280 7.79 -2.60 -9.47
N ASN A 281 7.51 -2.92 -8.24
CA ASN A 281 7.22 -1.95 -7.20
C ASN A 281 8.11 -2.11 -5.98
N ALA A 282 8.68 -1.02 -5.50
CA ALA A 282 9.35 -0.96 -4.22
C ALA A 282 8.72 0.11 -3.34
N ARG A 283 7.94 -0.31 -2.36
CA ARG A 283 7.38 0.51 -1.27
C ARG A 283 6.36 1.59 -1.65
N CYS A 284 5.86 1.65 -2.89
CA CYS A 284 4.97 2.74 -3.29
C CYS A 284 3.56 2.32 -3.72
N LEU A 285 3.33 1.07 -4.06
CA LEU A 285 2.01 0.61 -4.47
C LEU A 285 1.27 -0.18 -3.39
N ALA A 286 1.78 -0.20 -2.15
CA ALA A 286 1.13 -0.88 -1.04
C ALA A 286 -0.15 -0.15 -0.59
N GLU A 287 -0.19 1.19 -0.68
CA GLU A 287 -1.31 2.03 -0.23
C GLU A 287 -1.65 3.10 -1.28
N GLY A 288 -2.92 3.48 -1.38
CA GLY A 288 -3.38 4.69 -2.08
C GLY A 288 -3.45 4.66 -3.61
N VAL A 289 -2.82 3.73 -4.31
CA VAL A 289 -2.83 3.71 -5.78
C VAL A 289 -3.93 2.79 -6.32
N ASP A 290 -4.85 3.35 -7.08
CA ASP A 290 -5.89 2.59 -7.77
C ASP A 290 -5.34 2.07 -9.11
N VAL A 291 -5.01 0.77 -9.15
CA VAL A 291 -4.64 0.07 -10.38
C VAL A 291 -5.79 -0.87 -10.73
N PRO A 292 -6.69 -0.48 -11.64
CA PRO A 292 -7.78 -1.34 -12.04
C PRO A 292 -7.27 -2.52 -12.88
N SER A 293 -7.96 -3.64 -12.78
CA SER A 293 -7.78 -4.82 -13.67
C SER A 293 -6.40 -5.49 -13.60
N LEU A 294 -5.87 -5.67 -12.39
CA LEU A 294 -4.72 -6.55 -12.21
C LEU A 294 -5.15 -8.01 -12.32
N ASP A 295 -4.38 -8.79 -13.09
CA ASP A 295 -4.58 -10.23 -13.21
C ASP A 295 -3.69 -10.99 -12.23
N GLY A 296 -2.59 -10.37 -11.76
CA GLY A 296 -1.66 -11.01 -10.85
C GLY A 296 -0.86 -10.07 -9.97
N VAL A 297 -0.49 -10.60 -8.81
CA VAL A 297 0.45 -9.99 -7.87
C VAL A 297 1.56 -10.98 -7.57
N ALA A 298 2.79 -10.59 -7.70
CA ALA A 298 3.95 -11.43 -7.43
C ALA A 298 4.80 -10.85 -6.27
N PHE A 299 5.16 -11.71 -5.32
CA PHE A 299 6.09 -11.36 -4.25
C PHE A 299 7.45 -11.97 -4.58
N ILE A 300 8.37 -11.14 -5.04
CA ILE A 300 9.73 -11.57 -5.40
C ILE A 300 10.60 -11.71 -4.16
N ASP A 301 10.47 -10.74 -3.25
CA ASP A 301 11.13 -10.81 -1.95
C ASP A 301 10.14 -11.28 -0.87
N PRO A 302 10.63 -12.03 0.14
CA PRO A 302 9.79 -12.43 1.27
C PRO A 302 9.17 -11.22 1.97
N ARG A 303 7.88 -11.33 2.27
CA ARG A 303 7.13 -10.34 3.04
C ARG A 303 6.81 -10.87 4.42
N GLY A 304 7.27 -10.18 5.45
CA GLY A 304 6.97 -10.53 6.84
C GLY A 304 5.66 -9.92 7.35
N SER A 305 5.11 -8.94 6.62
CA SER A 305 3.90 -8.22 7.02
C SER A 305 2.66 -8.81 6.36
N GLN A 306 1.79 -9.42 7.16
CA GLN A 306 0.47 -9.87 6.67
C GLN A 306 -0.35 -8.70 6.11
N VAL A 307 -0.18 -7.50 6.68
CA VAL A 307 -0.84 -6.27 6.23
C VAL A 307 -0.51 -5.97 4.78
N GLU A 308 0.78 -5.94 4.43
CA GLU A 308 1.22 -5.68 3.05
C GLU A 308 0.71 -6.73 2.06
N ILE A 309 0.70 -7.99 2.47
CA ILE A 309 0.20 -9.09 1.62
C ILE A 309 -1.30 -8.91 1.35
N ILE A 310 -2.09 -8.68 2.39
CA ILE A 310 -3.55 -8.51 2.29
C ILE A 310 -3.89 -7.29 1.43
N GLN A 311 -3.21 -6.18 1.62
CA GLN A 311 -3.41 -4.97 0.84
C GLN A 311 -3.05 -5.17 -0.64
N ALA A 312 -1.93 -5.85 -0.93
CA ALA A 312 -1.51 -6.15 -2.30
C ALA A 312 -2.51 -7.09 -3.01
N VAL A 313 -2.91 -8.19 -2.35
CA VAL A 313 -3.88 -9.15 -2.88
C VAL A 313 -5.24 -8.47 -3.07
N GLY A 314 -5.71 -7.69 -2.08
CA GLY A 314 -6.99 -6.98 -2.15
C GLY A 314 -7.11 -6.03 -3.35
N ARG A 315 -5.99 -5.57 -3.92
CA ARG A 315 -5.98 -4.77 -5.17
C ARG A 315 -6.21 -5.62 -6.40
N ALA A 316 -5.59 -6.81 -6.46
CA ALA A 316 -5.70 -7.71 -7.60
C ALA A 316 -7.11 -8.32 -7.74
N ILE A 317 -7.81 -8.50 -6.63
CA ILE A 317 -9.14 -9.16 -6.63
C ILE A 317 -10.32 -8.18 -6.68
N ARG A 318 -10.09 -6.89 -6.90
CA ARG A 318 -11.16 -5.92 -7.09
C ARG A 318 -11.94 -6.20 -8.38
N LYS A 319 -13.27 -6.28 -8.27
CA LYS A 319 -14.12 -6.28 -9.47
C LYS A 319 -14.01 -4.94 -10.19
N VAL A 320 -13.77 -4.99 -11.49
CA VAL A 320 -13.95 -3.82 -12.35
C VAL A 320 -15.43 -3.50 -12.38
N ARG A 321 -15.81 -2.33 -11.88
CA ARG A 321 -17.15 -1.83 -12.07
C ARG A 321 -17.29 -1.43 -13.55
N GLY A 322 -18.05 -2.21 -14.31
CA GLY A 322 -18.48 -1.84 -15.65
C GLY A 322 -19.36 -0.59 -15.64
#